data_3290799b052cb66e4e5bf7398736114e
#
_entry.id   3290799b052cb66e4e5bf7398736114e
#
_cell.length_a   1.000
_cell.length_b   1.000
_cell.length_c   1.000
_cell.angle_alpha   90.00
_cell.angle_beta   90.00
_cell.angle_gamma   90.00
#
_symmetry.space_group_name_H-M   'P 1'
#
loop_
_entity.id
_entity.type
_entity.pdbx_description
1 polymer ?
#
loop_
_entity_poly.entity_id
_entity_poly.type
_entity_poly.pdbx_seq_one_letter_code
_entity_poly.pdbx_strand_id
1 'polypeptide(L)'
;MDKFLSVVSRWFDLVIFTAALRPYANAVVEKLDAGRGLFPIGRRFYRRDCVFYGGVGRNNGGVYGGGCYVKDVSRVTSDLDRVAIIDNSPAAYRDFTANGIPIKTWKDDPEDTELLQLLPFLDALRFVADVRSILGAKNNGG
;
A
#
# COMPACT_ATOMS: atom_id res chain seq x y z
N MET A 1 -10.27 0.53 -11.80
CA MET A 1 -10.20 0.13 -10.38
C MET A 1 -11.09 -1.07 -10.07
N ASP A 2 -12.34 -1.03 -10.45
CA ASP A 2 -13.29 -2.13 -10.15
C ASP A 2 -12.84 -3.48 -10.70
N LYS A 3 -12.36 -3.51 -11.95
CA LYS A 3 -11.87 -4.74 -12.56
C LYS A 3 -10.66 -5.29 -11.80
N PHE A 4 -9.74 -4.44 -11.41
CA PHE A 4 -8.57 -4.84 -10.63
C PHE A 4 -9.00 -5.47 -9.30
N LEU A 5 -9.86 -4.79 -8.56
CA LEU A 5 -10.34 -5.28 -7.26
C LEU A 5 -11.12 -6.59 -7.41
N SER A 6 -11.93 -6.72 -8.44
CA SER A 6 -12.69 -7.94 -8.69
C SER A 6 -11.79 -9.15 -8.92
N VAL A 7 -10.68 -8.95 -9.61
CA VAL A 7 -9.73 -10.02 -9.90
C VAL A 7 -8.91 -10.37 -8.67
N VAL A 8 -8.25 -9.37 -8.05
CA VAL A 8 -7.34 -9.65 -6.94
C VAL A 8 -8.04 -10.13 -5.68
N SER A 9 -9.32 -9.78 -5.51
CA SER A 9 -10.11 -10.26 -4.37
C SER A 9 -10.29 -11.79 -4.37
N ARG A 10 -10.15 -12.41 -5.53
CA ARG A 10 -10.20 -13.88 -5.65
C ARG A 10 -8.88 -14.53 -5.28
N TRP A 11 -7.79 -13.78 -5.32
CA TRP A 11 -6.44 -14.29 -5.10
C TRP A 11 -5.90 -13.96 -3.72
N PHE A 12 -6.30 -12.82 -3.16
CA PHE A 12 -5.73 -12.27 -1.93
C PHE A 12 -6.83 -11.75 -1.01
N ASP A 13 -6.53 -11.73 0.27
CA ASP A 13 -7.28 -10.95 1.24
C ASP A 13 -6.86 -9.49 1.10
N LEU A 14 -7.81 -8.63 0.80
CA LEU A 14 -7.52 -7.22 0.54
C LEU A 14 -7.59 -6.40 1.81
N VAL A 15 -6.62 -5.50 1.95
CA VAL A 15 -6.50 -4.60 3.10
C VAL A 15 -6.27 -3.19 2.57
N ILE A 16 -6.88 -2.20 3.19
CA ILE A 16 -6.60 -0.80 2.95
C ILE A 16 -5.63 -0.31 4.02
N PHE A 17 -4.54 0.31 3.58
CA PHE A 17 -3.64 1.00 4.49
C PHE A 17 -3.39 2.40 3.94
N THR A 18 -3.82 3.41 4.68
CA THR A 18 -3.77 4.78 4.20
C THR A 18 -3.24 5.72 5.28
N ALA A 19 -2.50 6.75 4.86
CA ALA A 19 -2.11 7.84 5.73
C ALA A 19 -3.21 8.89 5.90
N ALA A 20 -4.37 8.69 5.27
CA ALA A 20 -5.51 9.59 5.42
C ALA A 20 -6.20 9.39 6.77
N LEU A 21 -6.88 10.43 7.21
CA LEU A 21 -7.70 10.35 8.42
C LEU A 21 -8.93 9.50 8.18
N ARG A 22 -9.37 8.82 9.23
CA ARG A 22 -10.44 7.82 9.16
C ARG A 22 -11.73 8.30 8.47
N PRO A 23 -12.30 9.46 8.79
CA PRO A 23 -13.56 9.86 8.14
C PRO A 23 -13.43 10.01 6.63
N TYR A 24 -12.33 10.62 6.17
CA TYR A 24 -12.07 10.77 4.74
C TYR A 24 -11.83 9.41 4.08
N ALA A 25 -10.99 8.60 4.69
CA ALA A 25 -10.64 7.29 4.15
C ALA A 25 -11.86 6.39 4.03
N ASN A 26 -12.73 6.37 5.04
CA ASN A 26 -13.94 5.54 4.99
C ASN A 26 -14.84 5.91 3.82
N ALA A 27 -14.99 7.19 3.52
CA ALA A 27 -15.81 7.63 2.39
C ALA A 27 -15.25 7.09 1.07
N VAL A 28 -13.92 7.12 0.90
CA VAL A 28 -13.26 6.61 -0.29
C VAL A 28 -13.39 5.09 -0.37
N VAL A 29 -13.14 4.39 0.75
CA VAL A 29 -13.20 2.93 0.79
C VAL A 29 -14.60 2.41 0.49
N GLU A 30 -15.65 3.08 1.01
CA GLU A 30 -17.02 2.68 0.72
C GLU A 30 -17.32 2.76 -0.78
N LYS A 31 -16.80 3.77 -1.47
CA LYS A 31 -16.93 3.86 -2.92
C LYS A 31 -16.19 2.74 -3.63
N LEU A 32 -14.97 2.44 -3.20
CA LEU A 32 -14.19 1.35 -3.79
C LEU A 32 -14.84 -0.01 -3.54
N ASP A 33 -15.37 -0.21 -2.35
CA ASP A 33 -16.02 -1.47 -1.99
C ASP A 33 -17.31 -1.69 -2.76
N ALA A 34 -18.07 -0.64 -2.98
CA ALA A 34 -19.34 -0.67 -3.71
C ALA A 34 -20.30 -1.75 -3.19
N GLY A 35 -20.32 -1.96 -1.87
CA GLY A 35 -21.18 -2.94 -1.23
C GLY A 35 -20.74 -4.39 -1.38
N ARG A 36 -19.54 -4.65 -1.88
CA ARG A 36 -19.04 -6.02 -2.13
C ARG A 36 -18.48 -6.71 -0.88
N GLY A 37 -18.24 -5.96 0.20
CA GLY A 37 -17.64 -6.53 1.40
C GLY A 37 -16.16 -6.87 1.30
N LEU A 38 -15.43 -6.22 0.38
CA LEU A 38 -14.01 -6.47 0.17
C LEU A 38 -13.14 -5.93 1.31
N PHE A 39 -13.58 -4.84 1.93
CA PHE A 39 -12.83 -4.13 2.95
C PHE A 39 -13.62 -3.99 4.25
N PRO A 40 -13.81 -5.08 4.99
CA PRO A 40 -14.46 -4.96 6.31
C PRO A 40 -13.62 -4.10 7.24
N ILE A 41 -14.23 -3.59 8.31
CA ILE A 41 -13.57 -2.62 9.22
C ILE A 41 -12.24 -3.15 9.76
N GLY A 42 -12.14 -4.44 10.05
CA GLY A 42 -10.91 -5.05 10.53
C GLY A 42 -9.77 -5.10 9.51
N ARG A 43 -10.04 -4.75 8.25
CA ARG A 43 -9.05 -4.70 7.18
C ARG A 43 -8.79 -3.28 6.69
N ARG A 44 -9.06 -2.28 7.53
CA ARG A 44 -8.83 -0.86 7.22
C ARG A 44 -7.88 -0.27 8.24
N PHE A 45 -6.74 0.21 7.76
CA PHE A 45 -5.72 0.85 8.59
C PHE A 45 -5.57 2.29 8.15
N TYR A 46 -5.41 3.20 9.10
CA TYR A 46 -5.49 4.63 8.89
C TYR A 46 -4.22 5.31 9.40
N ARG A 47 -4.19 6.65 9.35
CA ARG A 47 -3.02 7.42 9.82
C ARG A 47 -2.56 7.01 11.22
N ARG A 48 -3.48 6.75 12.14
CA ARG A 48 -3.13 6.32 13.51
C ARG A 48 -2.38 4.99 13.56
N ASP A 49 -2.51 4.19 12.50
CA ASP A 49 -1.83 2.90 12.39
C ASP A 49 -0.47 3.03 11.71
N CYS A 50 -0.14 4.22 11.22
CA CYS A 50 1.15 4.53 10.63
C CYS A 50 2.14 4.93 11.71
N VAL A 51 3.43 4.76 11.41
CA VAL A 51 4.52 5.30 12.23
C VAL A 51 4.97 6.61 11.58
N PHE A 52 4.99 7.69 12.34
CA PHE A 52 5.42 8.98 11.84
C PHE A 52 6.93 9.14 12.06
N TYR A 53 7.65 9.39 10.98
CA TYR A 53 9.07 9.71 11.00
C TYR A 53 9.25 11.14 10.51
N GLY A 54 9.88 11.97 11.32
CA GLY A 54 10.13 13.36 10.98
C GLY A 54 9.93 14.25 12.15
N GLY A 55 9.74 15.51 11.89
CA GLY A 55 9.57 16.51 12.93
C GLY A 55 9.91 17.89 12.38
N VAL A 56 9.95 18.85 13.27
CA VAL A 56 10.41 20.20 12.95
C VAL A 56 11.92 20.24 13.10
N GLY A 57 12.62 20.51 12.01
CA GLY A 57 14.06 20.64 12.01
C GLY A 57 14.47 22.04 11.64
N ARG A 58 15.74 22.33 11.79
CA ARG A 58 16.33 23.57 11.34
C ARG A 58 17.49 23.27 10.41
N ASN A 59 17.52 23.96 9.26
CA ASN A 59 18.70 24.00 8.45
C ASN A 59 18.96 25.42 8.00
N ASN A 60 20.15 25.79 7.75
CA ASN A 60 20.68 27.06 7.18
C ASN A 60 19.73 28.29 7.28
N GLY A 61 19.25 28.58 8.49
CA GLY A 61 18.45 29.78 8.72
C GLY A 61 16.94 29.61 8.65
N GLY A 62 16.46 28.40 8.50
CA GLY A 62 15.03 28.13 8.47
C GLY A 62 14.59 26.97 9.33
N VAL A 63 13.32 27.00 9.67
CA VAL A 63 12.64 25.86 10.28
C VAL A 63 11.90 25.15 9.14
N TYR A 64 12.16 23.86 9.02
CA TYR A 64 11.39 23.06 8.08
C TYR A 64 10.54 22.05 8.85
N GLY A 65 9.30 21.88 8.41
CA GLY A 65 8.46 20.78 8.83
C GLY A 65 8.49 19.73 7.75
N GLY A 66 8.49 18.51 8.14
CA GLY A 66 8.47 17.44 7.17
C GLY A 66 8.50 16.12 7.85
N GLY A 67 8.20 15.10 7.08
CA GLY A 67 8.18 13.76 7.59
C GLY A 67 7.34 12.88 6.71
N CYS A 68 7.28 11.62 7.06
CA CYS A 68 6.45 10.68 6.34
C CYS A 68 5.75 9.76 7.32
N TYR A 69 4.60 9.26 6.86
CA TYR A 69 3.87 8.21 7.55
C TYR A 69 4.28 6.88 6.94
N VAL A 70 4.92 6.05 7.74
CA VAL A 70 5.33 4.72 7.31
C VAL A 70 4.22 3.73 7.67
N LYS A 71 3.85 2.94 6.69
CA LYS A 71 2.81 1.91 6.83
C LYS A 71 3.48 0.62 7.31
N ASP A 72 3.26 0.32 8.57
CA ASP A 72 3.84 -0.87 9.20
C ASP A 72 2.99 -2.08 8.84
N VAL A 73 3.45 -2.84 7.84
CA VAL A 73 2.70 -4.01 7.37
C VAL A 73 2.64 -5.14 8.40
N SER A 74 3.51 -5.11 9.41
CA SER A 74 3.44 -6.08 10.50
C SER A 74 2.20 -5.90 11.39
N ARG A 75 1.55 -4.74 11.31
CA ARG A 75 0.26 -4.52 11.97
C ARG A 75 -0.87 -5.25 11.25
N VAL A 76 -0.70 -5.53 9.98
CA VAL A 76 -1.69 -6.27 9.18
C VAL A 76 -1.58 -7.77 9.44
N THR A 77 -0.36 -8.27 9.43
CA THR A 77 -0.08 -9.70 9.65
C THR A 77 1.35 -9.89 10.12
N SER A 78 1.57 -10.94 10.90
CA SER A 78 2.93 -11.37 11.27
C SER A 78 3.58 -12.20 10.16
N ASP A 79 2.80 -12.68 9.20
CA ASP A 79 3.30 -13.48 8.08
C ASP A 79 3.84 -12.59 6.97
N LEU A 80 5.04 -12.01 7.19
CA LEU A 80 5.65 -11.10 6.23
C LEU A 80 6.05 -11.79 4.92
N ASP A 81 6.12 -13.11 4.91
CA ASP A 81 6.37 -13.88 3.70
C ASP A 81 5.16 -13.90 2.75
N ARG A 82 3.98 -13.51 3.24
CA ARG A 82 2.73 -13.60 2.49
C ARG A 82 1.96 -12.28 2.40
N VAL A 83 2.64 -11.16 2.55
CA VAL A 83 2.01 -9.84 2.46
C VAL A 83 2.77 -8.95 1.49
N ALA A 84 2.04 -8.18 0.69
CA ALA A 84 2.61 -7.17 -0.18
C ALA A 84 1.80 -5.89 -0.05
N ILE A 85 2.48 -4.77 -0.15
CA ILE A 85 1.87 -3.45 -0.14
C ILE A 85 2.12 -2.77 -1.50
N ILE A 86 1.05 -2.30 -2.13
CA ILE A 86 1.13 -1.52 -3.36
C ILE A 86 0.95 -0.06 -2.98
N ASP A 87 1.96 0.75 -3.25
CA ASP A 87 1.95 2.15 -2.89
C ASP A 87 2.74 2.97 -3.90
N ASN A 88 2.29 4.18 -4.15
CA ASN A 88 2.97 5.11 -5.06
C ASN A 88 4.13 5.85 -4.38
N SER A 89 4.29 5.69 -3.08
CA SER A 89 5.36 6.33 -2.31
C SER A 89 6.25 5.27 -1.68
N PRO A 90 7.48 5.08 -2.17
CA PRO A 90 8.40 4.11 -1.55
C PRO A 90 8.70 4.42 -0.08
N ALA A 91 8.62 5.69 0.33
CA ALA A 91 8.80 6.07 1.73
C ALA A 91 7.75 5.44 2.63
N ALA A 92 6.55 5.15 2.11
CA ALA A 92 5.46 4.55 2.88
C ALA A 92 5.80 3.14 3.37
N TYR A 93 6.66 2.41 2.65
CA TYR A 93 7.07 1.07 3.07
C TYR A 93 8.59 0.94 3.26
N ARG A 94 9.23 2.02 3.65
CA ARG A 94 10.70 2.08 3.76
C ARG A 94 11.28 1.04 4.73
N ASP A 95 10.54 0.66 5.75
CA ASP A 95 10.97 -0.37 6.72
C ASP A 95 10.60 -1.78 6.24
N PHE A 96 9.90 -1.90 5.11
CA PHE A 96 9.42 -3.16 4.55
C PHE A 96 9.62 -3.19 3.04
N THR A 97 10.81 -2.77 2.57
CA THR A 97 11.08 -2.67 1.13
C THR A 97 10.92 -4.00 0.40
N ALA A 98 11.17 -5.10 1.10
CA ALA A 98 11.00 -6.44 0.52
C ALA A 98 9.54 -6.85 0.37
N ASN A 99 8.59 -6.06 0.88
CA ASN A 99 7.16 -6.31 0.74
C ASN A 99 6.48 -5.27 -0.17
N GLY A 100 7.22 -4.31 -0.71
CA GLY A 100 6.67 -3.19 -1.44
C GLY A 100 6.60 -3.42 -2.95
N ILE A 101 5.50 -3.00 -3.54
CA ILE A 101 5.30 -2.96 -4.99
C ILE A 101 5.08 -1.50 -5.36
N PRO A 102 6.05 -0.87 -6.03
CA PRO A 102 5.89 0.53 -6.44
C PRO A 102 4.89 0.64 -7.59
N ILE A 103 4.12 1.72 -7.58
CA ILE A 103 3.19 2.04 -8.65
C ILE A 103 3.27 3.55 -8.90
N LYS A 104 2.98 3.97 -10.12
CA LYS A 104 2.90 5.40 -10.44
C LYS A 104 1.70 6.03 -9.77
N THR A 105 1.85 7.30 -9.38
CA THR A 105 0.75 8.07 -8.80
C THR A 105 -0.43 8.12 -9.76
N TRP A 106 -1.59 7.69 -9.29
CA TRP A 106 -2.83 7.80 -10.05
C TRP A 106 -3.29 9.27 -10.05
N LYS A 107 -3.62 9.79 -11.21
CA LYS A 107 -4.01 11.19 -11.39
C LYS A 107 -5.44 11.31 -11.90
N ASP A 108 -6.34 10.49 -11.41
CA ASP A 108 -7.76 10.54 -11.77
C ASP A 108 -7.99 10.42 -13.28
N ASP A 109 -7.17 9.62 -13.94
CA ASP A 109 -7.25 9.38 -15.36
C ASP A 109 -7.99 8.06 -15.59
N PRO A 110 -9.18 8.09 -16.24
CA PRO A 110 -9.91 6.85 -16.50
C PRO A 110 -9.18 5.90 -17.46
N GLU A 111 -8.18 6.41 -18.19
CA GLU A 111 -7.35 5.59 -19.06
C GLU A 111 -6.16 4.97 -18.32
N ASP A 112 -6.00 5.24 -17.02
CA ASP A 112 -4.90 4.69 -16.23
C ASP A 112 -5.08 3.20 -16.04
N THR A 113 -4.11 2.42 -16.50
CA THR A 113 -4.09 0.97 -16.43
C THR A 113 -2.96 0.42 -15.55
N GLU A 114 -2.32 1.27 -14.76
CA GLU A 114 -1.15 0.87 -13.96
C GLU A 114 -1.45 -0.33 -13.04
N LEU A 115 -2.60 -0.32 -12.36
CA LEU A 115 -2.99 -1.44 -11.53
C LEU A 115 -3.29 -2.70 -12.35
N LEU A 116 -3.98 -2.53 -13.49
CA LEU A 116 -4.29 -3.67 -14.37
C LEU A 116 -3.02 -4.32 -14.91
N GLN A 117 -1.98 -3.54 -15.16
CA GLN A 117 -0.71 -4.05 -15.64
C GLN A 117 0.03 -4.89 -14.59
N LEU A 118 -0.33 -4.76 -13.32
CA LEU A 118 0.23 -5.59 -12.26
C LEU A 118 -0.40 -6.99 -12.18
N LEU A 119 -1.55 -7.21 -12.81
CA LEU A 119 -2.29 -8.46 -12.64
C LEU A 119 -1.47 -9.71 -13.00
N PRO A 120 -0.72 -9.75 -14.11
CA PRO A 120 0.10 -10.94 -14.41
C PRO A 120 1.16 -11.20 -13.34
N PHE A 121 1.77 -10.15 -12.83
CA PHE A 121 2.77 -10.26 -11.78
C PHE A 121 2.15 -10.75 -10.48
N LEU A 122 1.01 -10.20 -10.08
CA LEU A 122 0.29 -10.60 -8.87
C LEU A 122 -0.21 -12.05 -8.96
N ASP A 123 -0.64 -12.46 -10.15
CA ASP A 123 -1.06 -13.85 -10.38
C ASP A 123 0.09 -14.83 -10.10
N ALA A 124 1.28 -14.49 -10.55
CA ALA A 124 2.47 -15.29 -10.27
C ALA A 124 2.85 -15.23 -8.80
N LEU A 125 2.77 -14.04 -8.20
CA LEU A 125 3.20 -13.82 -6.82
C LEU A 125 2.41 -14.65 -5.81
N ARG A 126 1.15 -14.93 -6.06
CA ARG A 126 0.32 -15.71 -5.12
C ARG A 126 0.79 -17.13 -4.92
N PHE A 127 1.64 -17.65 -5.81
CA PHE A 127 2.18 -19.01 -5.71
C PHE A 127 3.60 -19.06 -5.13
N VAL A 128 4.19 -17.90 -4.81
CA VAL A 128 5.53 -17.82 -4.24
C VAL A 128 5.48 -18.09 -2.74
N ALA A 129 6.41 -18.89 -2.23
CA ALA A 129 6.44 -19.22 -0.81
C ALA A 129 6.74 -18.01 0.08
N ASP A 130 7.63 -17.12 -0.37
CA ASP A 130 8.01 -15.92 0.34
C ASP A 130 8.12 -14.77 -0.67
N VAL A 131 7.16 -13.83 -0.61
CA VAL A 131 7.12 -12.70 -1.53
C VAL A 131 8.38 -11.85 -1.45
N ARG A 132 9.06 -11.84 -0.30
CA ARG A 132 10.27 -11.04 -0.09
C ARG A 132 11.44 -11.52 -0.95
N SER A 133 11.45 -12.78 -1.33
CA SER A 133 12.48 -13.32 -2.22
C SER A 133 12.39 -12.73 -3.63
N ILE A 134 11.18 -12.36 -4.05
CA ILE A 134 10.95 -11.74 -5.36
C ILE A 134 10.98 -10.21 -5.26
N LEU A 135 10.20 -9.65 -4.32
CA LEU A 135 10.06 -8.20 -4.19
C LEU A 135 11.34 -7.56 -3.67
N GLY A 136 12.02 -8.20 -2.72
CA GLY A 136 13.27 -7.71 -2.17
C GLY A 136 14.37 -7.62 -3.23
N ALA A 137 14.50 -8.64 -4.06
CA ALA A 137 15.46 -8.65 -5.15
C ALA A 137 15.15 -7.56 -6.18
N LYS A 138 13.88 -7.37 -6.52
CA LYS A 138 13.43 -6.37 -7.49
C LYS A 138 13.71 -4.95 -6.98
N ASN A 139 13.45 -4.70 -5.69
CA ASN A 139 13.58 -3.36 -5.11
C ASN A 139 15.02 -3.01 -4.76
N ASN A 140 15.87 -3.99 -4.49
CA ASN A 140 17.28 -3.78 -4.14
C ASN A 140 18.21 -3.88 -5.34
N GLY A 141 17.76 -4.46 -6.41
CA GLY A 141 18.58 -4.66 -7.62
C GLY A 141 18.55 -3.50 -8.59
N GLY A 142 17.88 -2.42 -8.17
CA GLY A 142 17.62 -1.29 -8.98
C GLY A 142 18.62 -0.39 -9.32
#